data_d6e266de4057e2610255d11ba7454c1b
#
_entry.id   d6e266de4057e2610255d11ba7454c1b
#
_cell.length_a   1.000
_cell.length_b   1.000
_cell.length_c   1.000
_cell.angle_alpha   90.00
_cell.angle_beta   90.00
_cell.angle_gamma   90.00
#
_symmetry.space_group_name_H-M   'P 1'
#
loop_
_entity.id
_entity.type
_entity.pdbx_description
1 polymer ?
#
loop_
_entity_poly.entity_id
_entity_poly.type
_entity_poly.pdbx_seq_one_letter_code
_entity_poly.pdbx_strand_id
1 'polypeptide(L)'
;MKLYALVIAFFLSTPSFAAEVAIEMLNKDANGNKMVFSQEVVKIEVGDTITWLPSSKGHNVEMISSPNKMKFKSKNGKEAKITFDTPGIYYYWCTPHKGMGMIGLVVVANDVSNIDKIASAKALGKSKKKLKKLL
;
A
#
# COMPACT_ATOMS: atom_id res chain seq x y z
N MET A 1 22.13 -55.69 15.69
CA MET A 1 20.93 -54.81 15.82
C MET A 1 21.37 -53.35 15.63
N LYS A 2 20.96 -52.70 14.51
CA LYS A 2 21.27 -51.30 14.26
C LYS A 2 20.08 -50.46 14.76
N LEU A 3 20.29 -49.65 15.79
CA LEU A 3 19.30 -48.71 16.31
C LEU A 3 19.26 -47.50 15.39
N TYR A 4 18.18 -47.31 14.67
CA TYR A 4 17.93 -46.05 13.93
C TYR A 4 17.26 -45.06 14.87
N ALA A 5 17.98 -44.00 15.25
CA ALA A 5 17.41 -42.89 15.99
C ALA A 5 16.53 -42.03 15.05
N LEU A 6 15.22 -42.07 15.29
CA LEU A 6 14.27 -41.21 14.59
C LEU A 6 14.36 -39.78 15.15
N VAL A 7 14.98 -38.88 14.44
CA VAL A 7 15.00 -37.45 14.79
C VAL A 7 13.68 -36.82 14.34
N ILE A 8 12.76 -36.59 15.28
CA ILE A 8 11.53 -35.86 15.06
C ILE A 8 11.89 -34.36 15.11
N ALA A 9 11.96 -33.74 13.94
CA ALA A 9 12.09 -32.27 13.83
C ALA A 9 10.74 -31.62 14.22
N PHE A 10 10.71 -30.98 15.37
CA PHE A 10 9.56 -30.19 15.83
C PHE A 10 9.59 -28.85 15.15
N PHE A 11 8.75 -28.68 14.12
CA PHE A 11 8.55 -27.35 13.51
C PHE A 11 7.72 -26.49 14.46
N LEU A 12 8.37 -25.58 15.16
CA LEU A 12 7.72 -24.51 15.92
C LEU A 12 7.15 -23.50 14.93
N SER A 13 5.88 -23.62 14.57
CA SER A 13 5.16 -22.57 13.85
C SER A 13 4.92 -21.41 14.82
N THR A 14 5.64 -20.30 14.62
CA THR A 14 5.34 -19.05 15.31
C THR A 14 4.02 -18.47 14.78
N PRO A 15 3.09 -18.06 15.64
CA PRO A 15 1.88 -17.38 15.17
C PRO A 15 2.30 -16.06 14.49
N SER A 16 1.96 -15.90 13.22
CA SER A 16 2.09 -14.65 12.51
C SER A 16 0.85 -13.80 12.80
N PHE A 17 1.03 -12.68 13.50
CA PHE A 17 -0.05 -11.72 13.71
C PHE A 17 -0.08 -10.74 12.53
N ALA A 18 -1.29 -10.43 12.02
CA ALA A 18 -1.50 -9.38 11.03
C ALA A 18 -1.05 -8.03 11.60
N ALA A 19 -0.24 -7.30 10.83
CA ALA A 19 0.23 -5.97 11.20
C ALA A 19 -0.78 -4.89 10.80
N GLU A 20 -0.74 -3.75 11.50
CA GLU A 20 -1.47 -2.53 11.14
C GLU A 20 -0.47 -1.41 10.88
N VAL A 21 -0.56 -0.78 9.71
CA VAL A 21 0.31 0.33 9.27
C VAL A 21 -0.53 1.59 9.15
N ALA A 22 -0.09 2.69 9.75
CA ALA A 22 -0.71 4.00 9.63
C ALA A 22 0.03 4.86 8.59
N ILE A 23 -0.73 5.47 7.67
CA ILE A 23 -0.25 6.44 6.68
C ILE A 23 -0.99 7.75 6.91
N GLU A 24 -0.28 8.85 7.07
CA GLU A 24 -0.90 10.15 7.23
C GLU A 24 -1.15 10.80 5.86
N MET A 25 -2.30 11.47 5.72
CA MET A 25 -2.64 12.30 4.58
C MET A 25 -2.31 13.75 4.90
N LEU A 26 -1.29 14.33 4.22
CA LEU A 26 -0.65 15.57 4.62
C LEU A 26 -0.73 16.65 3.54
N ASN A 27 -1.01 17.90 3.96
CA ASN A 27 -0.80 19.07 3.12
C ASN A 27 0.67 19.33 2.87
N LYS A 28 1.54 19.03 3.85
CA LYS A 28 2.98 19.21 3.78
C LYS A 28 3.67 18.25 4.75
N ASP A 29 4.72 17.57 4.30
CA ASP A 29 5.57 16.75 5.14
C ASP A 29 6.72 17.54 5.79
N ALA A 30 7.52 16.86 6.63
CA ALA A 30 8.66 17.47 7.31
C ALA A 30 9.76 17.95 6.33
N ASN A 31 9.82 17.41 5.12
CA ASN A 31 10.78 17.76 4.07
C ASN A 31 10.27 18.91 3.16
N GLY A 32 9.06 19.43 3.43
CA GLY A 32 8.46 20.50 2.65
C GLY A 32 7.71 20.04 1.39
N ASN A 33 7.58 18.73 1.14
CA ASN A 33 6.78 18.22 0.05
C ASN A 33 5.30 18.47 0.33
N LYS A 34 4.58 18.98 -0.69
CA LYS A 34 3.16 19.34 -0.56
C LYS A 34 2.26 18.25 -1.12
N MET A 35 1.09 18.08 -0.49
CA MET A 35 0.06 17.12 -0.89
C MET A 35 0.65 15.72 -1.06
N VAL A 36 0.96 15.08 0.07
CA VAL A 36 1.66 13.80 0.12
C VAL A 36 1.03 12.85 1.13
N PHE A 37 1.20 11.57 0.89
CA PHE A 37 1.08 10.53 1.92
C PHE A 37 2.40 10.42 2.68
N SER A 38 2.36 10.23 3.99
CA SER A 38 3.58 10.16 4.83
C SER A 38 4.54 9.04 4.42
N GLN A 39 3.99 7.98 3.84
CA GLN A 39 4.73 6.89 3.21
C GLN A 39 4.14 6.67 1.82
N GLU A 40 4.94 6.87 0.79
CA GLU A 40 4.47 6.75 -0.59
C GLU A 40 4.57 5.32 -1.13
N VAL A 41 5.45 4.50 -0.57
CA VAL A 41 5.55 3.06 -0.85
C VAL A 41 5.57 2.31 0.47
N VAL A 42 4.64 1.40 0.65
CA VAL A 42 4.53 0.55 1.83
C VAL A 42 4.54 -0.91 1.41
N LYS A 43 5.38 -1.71 2.07
CA LYS A 43 5.44 -3.17 1.87
C LYS A 43 4.80 -3.86 3.07
N ILE A 44 3.85 -4.73 2.80
CA ILE A 44 3.08 -5.48 3.79
C ILE A 44 2.93 -6.94 3.39
N GLU A 45 2.45 -7.76 4.31
CA GLU A 45 2.09 -9.15 4.09
C GLU A 45 0.57 -9.31 3.89
N VAL A 46 0.18 -10.45 3.32
CA VAL A 46 -1.24 -10.82 3.22
C VAL A 46 -1.89 -10.86 4.60
N GLY A 47 -3.04 -10.21 4.73
CA GLY A 47 -3.77 -10.08 5.98
C GLY A 47 -3.49 -8.81 6.77
N ASP A 48 -2.46 -8.04 6.40
CA ASP A 48 -2.15 -6.77 7.03
C ASP A 48 -3.18 -5.69 6.65
N THR A 49 -3.32 -4.71 7.52
CA THR A 49 -4.26 -3.59 7.37
C THR A 49 -3.50 -2.27 7.26
N ILE A 50 -3.91 -1.42 6.34
CA ILE A 50 -3.46 -0.03 6.27
C ILE A 50 -4.59 0.89 6.67
N THR A 51 -4.28 1.85 7.54
CA THR A 51 -5.17 2.93 7.95
C THR A 51 -4.59 4.25 7.48
N TRP A 52 -5.32 4.99 6.64
CA TRP A 52 -4.98 6.34 6.23
C TRP A 52 -5.66 7.34 7.15
N LEU A 53 -4.84 8.15 7.84
CA LEU A 53 -5.28 9.12 8.84
C LEU A 53 -5.43 10.51 8.21
N PRO A 54 -6.55 11.21 8.44
CA PRO A 54 -6.79 12.57 7.93
C PRO A 54 -6.05 13.62 8.78
N SER A 55 -4.71 13.55 8.84
CA SER A 55 -3.86 14.47 9.61
C SER A 55 -3.94 15.91 9.11
N SER A 56 -4.21 16.09 7.80
CA SER A 56 -4.62 17.37 7.20
C SER A 56 -5.98 17.22 6.55
N LYS A 57 -6.71 18.35 6.42
CA LYS A 57 -8.04 18.37 5.79
C LYS A 57 -7.95 18.26 4.27
N GLY A 58 -9.01 17.78 3.65
CA GLY A 58 -9.19 17.84 2.20
C GLY A 58 -8.57 16.67 1.42
N HIS A 59 -8.30 15.55 2.06
CA HIS A 59 -7.70 14.36 1.45
C HIS A 59 -8.62 13.14 1.52
N ASN A 60 -8.39 12.21 0.61
CA ASN A 60 -9.03 10.90 0.58
C ASN A 60 -8.09 9.86 -0.06
N VAL A 61 -8.56 8.61 -0.12
CA VAL A 61 -7.89 7.50 -0.79
C VAL A 61 -8.82 6.94 -1.85
N GLU A 62 -8.34 6.86 -3.10
CA GLU A 62 -9.04 6.23 -4.20
C GLU A 62 -8.13 5.21 -4.89
N MET A 63 -8.54 3.95 -4.89
CA MET A 63 -7.80 2.87 -5.56
C MET A 63 -7.95 2.97 -7.06
N ILE A 64 -6.83 2.96 -7.79
CA ILE A 64 -6.79 3.16 -9.23
C ILE A 64 -6.48 1.88 -9.99
N SER A 65 -5.53 1.10 -9.47
CA SER A 65 -5.16 -0.18 -10.05
C SER A 65 -4.70 -1.14 -8.95
N SER A 66 -5.12 -2.39 -9.05
CA SER A 66 -4.80 -3.43 -8.08
C SER A 66 -4.84 -4.81 -8.74
N PRO A 67 -4.23 -5.85 -8.13
CA PRO A 67 -4.23 -7.20 -8.67
C PRO A 67 -5.65 -7.80 -8.70
N ASN A 68 -6.49 -7.50 -7.73
CA ASN A 68 -7.85 -8.01 -7.56
C ASN A 68 -8.95 -7.08 -8.10
N LYS A 69 -8.58 -6.04 -8.88
CA LYS A 69 -9.51 -5.02 -9.42
C LYS A 69 -10.35 -4.32 -8.34
N MET A 70 -9.74 -4.08 -7.18
CA MET A 70 -10.38 -3.42 -6.04
C MET A 70 -10.97 -2.05 -6.46
N LYS A 71 -12.23 -1.83 -6.10
CA LYS A 71 -12.89 -0.53 -6.22
C LYS A 71 -13.08 0.04 -4.83
N PHE A 72 -12.31 1.06 -4.50
CA PHE A 72 -12.37 1.73 -3.21
C PHE A 72 -12.18 3.23 -3.37
N LYS A 73 -13.03 4.00 -2.70
CA LYS A 73 -12.91 5.45 -2.61
C LYS A 73 -13.44 5.91 -1.27
N SER A 74 -12.57 6.45 -0.44
CA SER A 74 -12.97 6.99 0.85
C SER A 74 -13.62 8.37 0.73
N LYS A 75 -14.37 8.76 1.75
CA LYS A 75 -14.90 10.12 1.86
C LYS A 75 -13.76 11.10 2.15
N ASN A 76 -13.86 12.31 1.57
CA ASN A 76 -12.90 13.39 1.83
C ASN A 76 -12.88 13.76 3.32
N GLY A 77 -11.69 13.94 3.87
CA GLY A 77 -11.47 14.32 5.27
C GLY A 77 -11.80 13.23 6.31
N LYS A 78 -11.99 11.99 5.87
CA LYS A 78 -12.25 10.84 6.75
C LYS A 78 -11.12 9.84 6.73
N GLU A 79 -10.97 9.10 7.82
CA GLU A 79 -10.11 7.93 7.90
C GLU A 79 -10.53 6.89 6.85
N ALA A 80 -9.55 6.24 6.24
CA ALA A 80 -9.75 5.10 5.35
C ALA A 80 -9.00 3.89 5.90
N LYS A 81 -9.59 2.71 5.79
CA LYS A 81 -8.98 1.46 6.26
C LYS A 81 -9.21 0.35 5.26
N ILE A 82 -8.15 -0.38 4.90
CA ILE A 82 -8.22 -1.55 4.00
C ILE A 82 -7.36 -2.66 4.58
N THR A 83 -7.90 -3.87 4.65
CA THR A 83 -7.16 -5.11 4.87
C THR A 83 -6.86 -5.75 3.52
N PHE A 84 -5.60 -6.11 3.28
CA PHE A 84 -5.11 -6.61 2.01
C PHE A 84 -4.97 -8.12 2.05
N ASP A 85 -5.69 -8.84 1.18
CA ASP A 85 -5.76 -10.31 1.13
C ASP A 85 -5.12 -10.92 -0.12
N THR A 86 -4.78 -10.11 -1.12
CA THR A 86 -4.27 -10.55 -2.42
C THR A 86 -2.87 -9.98 -2.68
N PRO A 87 -1.86 -10.83 -2.98
CA PRO A 87 -0.52 -10.37 -3.35
C PRO A 87 -0.52 -9.47 -4.60
N GLY A 88 0.41 -8.53 -4.65
CA GLY A 88 0.61 -7.64 -5.79
C GLY A 88 0.76 -6.18 -5.40
N ILE A 89 0.91 -5.32 -6.40
CA ILE A 89 1.03 -3.87 -6.25
C ILE A 89 -0.35 -3.23 -6.35
N TYR A 90 -0.67 -2.37 -5.39
CA TYR A 90 -1.87 -1.54 -5.33
C TYR A 90 -1.45 -0.09 -5.53
N TYR A 91 -2.04 0.58 -6.51
CA TYR A 91 -1.81 1.99 -6.82
C TYR A 91 -3.04 2.81 -6.47
N TYR A 92 -2.85 3.86 -5.67
CA TYR A 92 -3.91 4.75 -5.23
C TYR A 92 -3.48 6.21 -5.32
N TRP A 93 -4.44 7.11 -5.32
CA TRP A 93 -4.22 8.55 -5.25
C TRP A 93 -5.17 9.25 -4.26
N CYS A 94 -4.86 10.51 -3.97
CA CYS A 94 -5.82 11.45 -3.39
C CYS A 94 -6.60 12.11 -4.53
N THR A 95 -7.92 11.95 -4.58
CA THR A 95 -8.75 12.41 -5.71
C THR A 95 -8.58 13.89 -6.02
N PRO A 96 -8.67 14.85 -5.04
CA PRO A 96 -8.49 16.27 -5.35
C PRO A 96 -7.04 16.64 -5.72
N HIS A 97 -6.05 15.85 -5.37
CA HIS A 97 -4.62 16.15 -5.58
C HIS A 97 -3.90 15.17 -6.53
N LYS A 98 -4.65 14.40 -7.29
CA LYS A 98 -4.14 13.39 -8.25
C LYS A 98 -3.20 13.94 -9.32
N GLY A 99 -3.36 15.21 -9.69
CA GLY A 99 -2.46 15.91 -10.63
C GLY A 99 -1.25 16.54 -9.98
N MET A 100 -1.23 16.65 -8.66
CA MET A 100 -0.17 17.29 -7.88
C MET A 100 0.92 16.29 -7.42
N GLY A 101 0.73 15.00 -7.66
CA GLY A 101 1.66 13.96 -7.23
C GLY A 101 1.29 13.31 -5.89
N MET A 102 0.05 13.46 -5.39
CA MET A 102 -0.40 12.78 -4.18
C MET A 102 -0.88 11.38 -4.51
N ILE A 103 0.08 10.48 -4.63
CA ILE A 103 -0.10 9.07 -4.97
C ILE A 103 0.67 8.17 -4.02
N GLY A 104 0.28 6.91 -3.94
CA GLY A 104 1.00 5.90 -3.17
C GLY A 104 0.86 4.50 -3.75
N LEU A 105 1.77 3.63 -3.32
CA LEU A 105 1.81 2.21 -3.65
C LEU A 105 1.80 1.37 -2.38
N VAL A 106 1.05 0.28 -2.42
CA VAL A 106 1.15 -0.81 -1.44
C VAL A 106 1.64 -2.05 -2.18
N VAL A 107 2.70 -2.68 -1.69
CA VAL A 107 3.23 -3.94 -2.23
C VAL A 107 2.94 -5.03 -1.22
N VAL A 108 2.08 -5.97 -1.59
CA VAL A 108 1.66 -7.09 -0.74
C VAL A 108 2.45 -8.34 -1.09
N ALA A 109 3.06 -8.98 -0.08
CA ALA A 109 3.83 -10.22 -0.18
C ALA A 109 5.02 -10.14 -1.16
N ASN A 110 5.65 -8.97 -1.31
CA ASN A 110 6.72 -8.71 -2.28
C ASN A 110 6.37 -9.13 -3.72
N ASP A 111 5.11 -9.26 -4.05
CA ASP A 111 4.65 -9.64 -5.39
C ASP A 111 4.58 -8.39 -6.28
N VAL A 112 5.44 -8.35 -7.29
CA VAL A 112 5.50 -7.28 -8.30
C VAL A 112 5.08 -7.76 -9.69
N SER A 113 4.42 -8.90 -9.79
CA SER A 113 4.03 -9.52 -11.06
C SER A 113 3.10 -8.65 -11.91
N ASN A 114 2.36 -7.71 -11.29
CA ASN A 114 1.49 -6.77 -11.99
C ASN A 114 2.12 -5.39 -12.24
N ILE A 115 3.45 -5.26 -12.15
CA ILE A 115 4.16 -3.97 -12.27
C ILE A 115 3.86 -3.25 -13.60
N ASP A 116 3.80 -3.97 -14.72
CA ASP A 116 3.51 -3.38 -16.04
C ASP A 116 2.10 -2.79 -16.11
N LYS A 117 1.14 -3.46 -15.46
CA LYS A 117 -0.23 -2.96 -15.35
C LYS A 117 -0.27 -1.67 -14.51
N ILE A 118 0.49 -1.61 -13.42
CA ILE A 118 0.58 -0.40 -12.60
C ILE A 118 1.28 0.72 -13.37
N ALA A 119 2.39 0.45 -14.06
CA ALA A 119 3.13 1.43 -14.84
C ALA A 119 2.29 2.07 -15.97
N SER A 120 1.34 1.32 -16.52
CA SER A 120 0.41 1.79 -17.57
C SER A 120 -0.92 2.35 -17.02
N ALA A 121 -1.11 2.34 -15.70
CA ALA A 121 -2.33 2.83 -15.08
C ALA A 121 -2.49 4.35 -15.25
N LYS A 122 -3.74 4.82 -15.10
CA LYS A 122 -4.07 6.25 -15.21
C LYS A 122 -3.28 7.07 -14.20
N ALA A 123 -2.55 8.05 -14.69
CA ALA A 123 -1.84 9.04 -13.88
C ALA A 123 -1.97 10.43 -14.51
N LEU A 124 -2.03 11.49 -13.72
CA LEU A 124 -2.30 12.86 -14.16
C LEU A 124 -1.21 13.83 -13.68
N GLY A 125 -0.87 14.81 -14.50
CA GLY A 125 0.07 15.86 -14.12
C GLY A 125 1.39 15.33 -13.58
N LYS A 126 1.80 15.82 -12.41
CA LYS A 126 3.03 15.40 -11.71
C LYS A 126 3.04 13.94 -11.32
N SER A 127 1.87 13.33 -11.12
CA SER A 127 1.76 11.91 -10.76
C SER A 127 2.28 10.96 -11.84
N LYS A 128 2.30 11.35 -13.12
CA LYS A 128 2.87 10.56 -14.22
C LYS A 128 4.36 10.27 -14.00
N LYS A 129 5.13 11.32 -13.68
CA LYS A 129 6.57 11.20 -13.42
C LYS A 129 6.82 10.50 -12.09
N LYS A 130 6.02 10.83 -11.07
CA LYS A 130 6.17 10.25 -9.73
C LYS A 130 5.89 8.75 -9.73
N LEU A 131 4.83 8.29 -10.39
CA LEU A 131 4.52 6.86 -10.48
C LEU A 131 5.70 6.06 -11.06
N LYS A 132 6.31 6.54 -12.15
CA LYS A 132 7.51 5.92 -12.74
C LYS A 132 8.70 5.88 -11.77
N LYS A 133 8.82 6.86 -10.90
CA LYS A 133 9.91 6.93 -9.91
C LYS A 133 9.67 5.96 -8.74
N LEU A 134 8.41 5.70 -8.37
CA LEU A 134 8.06 4.83 -7.25
C LEU A 134 8.14 3.33 -7.61
N LEU A 135 8.04 2.99 -8.89
CA LEU A 135 8.18 1.63 -9.42
C LEU A 135 9.63 1.25 -9.68
#